data_5eeec824807221dad7cd956777d99c82
#
_entry.id   5eeec824807221dad7cd956777d99c82
#
_cell.length_a   1.000
_cell.length_b   1.000
_cell.length_c   1.000
_cell.angle_alpha   90.00
_cell.angle_beta   90.00
_cell.angle_gamma   90.00
#
_symmetry.space_group_name_H-M   'P 1'
#
loop_
_entity.id
_entity.type
_entity.pdbx_description
1 polymer ?
#
loop_
_entity_poly.entity_id
_entity_poly.type
_entity_poly.pdbx_seq_one_letter_code
_entity_poly.pdbx_strand_id
1 'polypeptide(L)'
;MNKNISFENITEGNTDILVYKNKESKKGPGSKDKVPFYNPSMELNRDLSIIVGQWLINYNKNQIKFLDGLSASGIRGVRFANELNGDFEVTANDWDPEAYNLIKKNIDKLKLKNINAQNCNLNSLLSESRFDYIDIDPFGSPVYFIDSAIRSINNFGIIACTATDTATLCGSYPKVCLRRYGAIPFHSIVMKEIGLRILIGFVCRTAGIYNKGIKPLICYSTDHYFRAYIQIINGVSRANISTKNYSTIKSNVQIGIEKTKNDIGPLWNGKLQDKMIIKELRTLLFEKKVNTKNESWKLLDLLEDEADFPNYFYTTDGLASNLKKSPPKMKYVFDKLKNDNYEVCKTHFSLTGFKTNAPLKEIEKLFK
;
A
#
# COMPACT_ATOMS: atom_id res chain seq x y z
N MET A 1 24.67 -15.40 -26.76
CA MET A 1 25.03 -16.38 -25.73
C MET A 1 23.76 -16.75 -25.00
N ASN A 2 23.16 -17.92 -25.29
CA ASN A 2 22.00 -18.45 -24.59
C ASN A 2 22.45 -18.80 -23.17
N LYS A 3 22.15 -17.92 -22.17
CA LYS A 3 22.17 -18.35 -20.77
C LYS A 3 21.06 -19.39 -20.63
N ASN A 4 21.36 -20.59 -20.16
CA ASN A 4 20.38 -21.58 -19.75
C ASN A 4 19.50 -20.94 -18.65
N ILE A 5 18.41 -20.30 -19.06
CA ILE A 5 17.41 -19.71 -18.17
C ILE A 5 16.56 -20.89 -17.68
N SER A 6 16.71 -21.29 -16.44
CA SER A 6 15.91 -22.34 -15.82
C SER A 6 14.72 -21.76 -15.10
N PHE A 7 13.61 -22.49 -15.13
CA PHE A 7 12.41 -22.19 -14.35
C PHE A 7 12.42 -22.98 -13.03
N GLU A 8 11.75 -22.44 -12.03
CA GLU A 8 11.39 -23.15 -10.82
C GLU A 8 9.89 -23.01 -10.55
N ASN A 9 9.32 -24.01 -9.90
CA ASN A 9 7.95 -23.93 -9.42
C ASN A 9 7.95 -23.34 -8.01
N ILE A 10 7.04 -22.39 -7.78
CA ILE A 10 6.75 -21.86 -6.46
C ILE A 10 5.25 -21.97 -6.19
N THR A 11 4.89 -22.05 -4.91
CA THR A 11 3.50 -22.11 -4.44
C THR A 11 3.23 -20.92 -3.53
N GLU A 12 2.27 -20.09 -3.89
CA GLU A 12 1.68 -19.08 -3.01
C GLU A 12 0.18 -19.32 -2.86
N GLY A 13 -0.32 -19.35 -1.64
CA GLY A 13 -1.72 -19.66 -1.38
C GLY A 13 -2.12 -21.04 -1.93
N ASN A 14 -3.03 -21.06 -2.91
CA ASN A 14 -3.46 -22.24 -3.65
C ASN A 14 -2.89 -22.30 -5.08
N THR A 15 -1.91 -21.47 -5.41
CA THR A 15 -1.45 -21.27 -6.77
C THR A 15 -0.01 -21.71 -6.97
N ASP A 16 0.19 -22.67 -7.90
CA ASP A 16 1.52 -23.18 -8.32
C ASP A 16 1.93 -22.55 -9.64
N ILE A 17 2.92 -21.69 -9.65
CA ILE A 17 3.39 -21.01 -10.84
C ILE A 17 4.87 -21.30 -11.14
N LEU A 18 5.23 -21.11 -12.42
CA LEU A 18 6.60 -21.04 -12.88
C LEU A 18 7.13 -19.63 -12.70
N VAL A 19 8.34 -19.52 -12.18
CA VAL A 19 9.12 -18.28 -12.15
C VAL A 19 10.51 -18.55 -12.71
N TYR A 20 11.20 -17.49 -13.14
CA TYR A 20 12.61 -17.63 -13.50
C TYR A 20 13.45 -17.88 -12.25
N LYS A 21 14.32 -18.89 -12.29
CA LYS A 21 15.24 -19.18 -11.20
C LYS A 21 16.28 -18.07 -11.08
N ASN A 22 16.15 -17.24 -10.06
CA ASN A 22 17.16 -16.23 -9.75
C ASN A 22 18.37 -16.87 -9.06
N LYS A 23 19.58 -16.60 -9.56
CA LYS A 23 20.82 -17.10 -8.97
C LYS A 23 21.13 -16.56 -7.57
N GLU A 24 20.52 -15.45 -7.16
CA GLU A 24 20.65 -14.86 -5.81
C GLU A 24 19.36 -14.16 -5.43
N SER A 25 18.61 -14.69 -4.49
CA SER A 25 17.54 -13.96 -3.81
C SER A 25 18.18 -13.01 -2.77
N LYS A 26 18.60 -11.83 -3.19
CA LYS A 26 18.95 -10.77 -2.24
C LYS A 26 17.66 -10.27 -1.60
N LYS A 27 17.57 -10.33 -0.27
CA LYS A 27 16.51 -9.65 0.49
C LYS A 27 16.67 -8.15 0.25
N GLY A 28 15.67 -7.52 -0.40
CA GLY A 28 15.69 -6.08 -0.68
C GLY A 28 14.78 -5.68 -1.83
N PRO A 29 14.70 -4.37 -2.15
CA PRO A 29 13.97 -3.91 -3.32
C PRO A 29 14.57 -4.53 -4.59
N GLY A 30 13.68 -5.06 -5.45
CA GLY A 30 14.07 -5.73 -6.69
C GLY A 30 14.89 -4.84 -7.61
N SER A 31 15.90 -5.41 -8.25
CA SER A 31 16.66 -4.77 -9.31
C SER A 31 16.10 -5.19 -10.68
N LYS A 32 16.23 -4.29 -11.65
CA LYS A 32 15.85 -4.54 -13.05
C LYS A 32 16.84 -5.51 -13.69
N ASP A 33 16.59 -6.81 -13.58
CA ASP A 33 17.33 -7.83 -14.31
C ASP A 33 16.67 -8.09 -15.68
N LYS A 34 17.38 -8.80 -16.57
CA LYS A 34 16.94 -9.10 -17.94
C LYS A 34 15.79 -10.12 -18.03
N VAL A 35 15.25 -10.60 -16.92
CA VAL A 35 14.19 -11.61 -16.85
C VAL A 35 13.05 -11.14 -15.95
N PRO A 36 11.81 -11.57 -16.21
CA PRO A 36 10.67 -11.25 -15.37
C PRO A 36 10.92 -11.59 -13.90
N PHE A 37 10.72 -10.61 -13.04
CA PHE A 37 11.10 -10.68 -11.64
C PHE A 37 10.00 -11.30 -10.77
N TYR A 38 10.40 -12.16 -9.83
CA TYR A 38 9.59 -12.62 -8.74
C TYR A 38 10.25 -12.24 -7.42
N ASN A 39 9.51 -11.57 -6.53
CA ASN A 39 9.99 -11.16 -5.21
C ASN A 39 9.22 -11.90 -4.09
N PRO A 40 9.84 -12.87 -3.39
CA PRO A 40 9.22 -13.55 -2.26
C PRO A 40 8.81 -12.62 -1.13
N SER A 41 9.57 -11.52 -0.89
CA SER A 41 9.28 -10.55 0.17
C SER A 41 7.98 -9.75 -0.06
N MET A 42 7.38 -9.85 -1.26
CA MET A 42 6.11 -9.22 -1.60
C MET A 42 4.90 -10.16 -1.42
N GLU A 43 5.08 -11.37 -0.84
CA GLU A 43 3.99 -12.33 -0.65
C GLU A 43 2.88 -11.77 0.24
N LEU A 44 3.21 -11.09 1.34
CA LEU A 44 2.24 -10.38 2.19
C LEU A 44 1.38 -9.38 1.38
N ASN A 45 2.00 -8.62 0.48
CA ASN A 45 1.30 -7.68 -0.40
C ASN A 45 0.29 -8.40 -1.30
N ARG A 46 0.70 -9.53 -1.90
CA ARG A 46 -0.15 -10.33 -2.77
C ARG A 46 -1.27 -11.04 -2.01
N ASP A 47 -0.99 -11.57 -0.82
CA ASP A 47 -1.98 -12.20 0.06
C ASP A 47 -3.08 -11.19 0.44
N LEU A 48 -2.71 -9.98 0.86
CA LEU A 48 -3.68 -8.92 1.14
C LEU A 48 -4.45 -8.49 -0.11
N SER A 49 -3.82 -8.52 -1.30
CA SER A 49 -4.53 -8.25 -2.56
C SER A 49 -5.62 -9.28 -2.84
N ILE A 50 -5.38 -10.58 -2.55
CA ILE A 50 -6.40 -11.63 -2.66
C ILE A 50 -7.57 -11.35 -1.73
N ILE A 51 -7.30 -10.97 -0.49
CA ILE A 51 -8.35 -10.67 0.51
C ILE A 51 -9.17 -9.45 0.09
N VAL A 52 -8.51 -8.35 -0.34
CA VAL A 52 -9.20 -7.14 -0.82
C VAL A 52 -9.97 -7.40 -2.12
N GLY A 53 -9.41 -8.21 -3.03
CA GLY A 53 -10.09 -8.63 -4.25
C GLY A 53 -11.36 -9.43 -3.97
N GLN A 54 -11.31 -10.39 -3.02
CA GLN A 54 -12.49 -11.15 -2.60
C GLN A 54 -13.53 -10.25 -1.94
N TRP A 55 -13.10 -9.32 -1.10
CA TRP A 55 -13.99 -8.31 -0.50
C TRP A 55 -14.71 -7.51 -1.58
N LEU A 56 -13.99 -7.05 -2.61
CA LEU A 56 -14.60 -6.28 -3.71
C LEU A 56 -15.65 -7.08 -4.47
N ILE A 57 -15.41 -8.37 -4.74
CA ILE A 57 -16.38 -9.26 -5.38
C ILE A 57 -17.63 -9.42 -4.51
N ASN A 58 -17.46 -9.68 -3.21
CA ASN A 58 -18.57 -9.88 -2.28
C ASN A 58 -19.41 -8.61 -2.09
N TYR A 59 -18.78 -7.44 -2.23
CA TYR A 59 -19.44 -6.14 -2.11
C TYR A 59 -20.26 -5.76 -3.35
N ASN A 60 -19.93 -6.31 -4.52
CA ASN A 60 -20.57 -5.97 -5.79
C ASN A 60 -21.49 -7.10 -6.27
N LYS A 61 -22.55 -6.71 -7.00
CA LYS A 61 -23.50 -7.67 -7.64
C LYS A 61 -23.18 -7.97 -9.10
N ASN A 62 -22.31 -7.17 -9.71
CA ASN A 62 -21.94 -7.30 -11.12
C ASN A 62 -20.60 -8.01 -11.25
N GLN A 63 -20.31 -8.51 -12.46
CA GLN A 63 -18.99 -9.04 -12.80
C GLN A 63 -17.91 -8.01 -12.52
N ILE A 64 -16.82 -8.41 -11.87
CA ILE A 64 -15.69 -7.57 -11.50
C ILE A 64 -14.53 -7.75 -12.47
N LYS A 65 -14.01 -6.64 -12.99
CA LYS A 65 -12.85 -6.60 -13.88
C LYS A 65 -11.58 -6.21 -13.12
N PHE A 66 -10.66 -7.18 -12.98
CA PHE A 66 -9.37 -6.99 -12.35
C PHE A 66 -8.30 -6.69 -13.39
N LEU A 67 -7.40 -5.76 -13.07
CA LEU A 67 -6.17 -5.53 -13.79
C LEU A 67 -4.96 -5.69 -12.86
N ASP A 68 -4.08 -6.62 -13.19
CA ASP A 68 -2.69 -6.66 -12.72
C ASP A 68 -1.85 -5.95 -13.79
N GLY A 69 -1.53 -4.67 -13.53
CA GLY A 69 -1.07 -3.76 -14.58
C GLY A 69 0.40 -3.94 -14.97
N LEU A 70 1.24 -4.44 -14.06
CA LEU A 70 2.69 -4.62 -14.21
C LEU A 70 3.06 -6.00 -13.65
N SER A 71 2.59 -7.03 -14.34
CA SER A 71 2.47 -8.39 -13.80
C SER A 71 3.80 -9.14 -13.63
N ALA A 72 4.86 -8.77 -14.35
CA ALA A 72 6.16 -9.45 -14.34
C ALA A 72 6.04 -10.98 -14.49
N SER A 73 6.13 -11.74 -13.37
CA SER A 73 5.93 -13.20 -13.39
C SER A 73 4.46 -13.64 -13.57
N GLY A 74 3.52 -12.71 -13.46
CA GLY A 74 2.08 -12.97 -13.49
C GLY A 74 1.48 -13.47 -12.19
N ILE A 75 2.28 -13.61 -11.12
CA ILE A 75 1.84 -14.26 -9.88
C ILE A 75 0.57 -13.66 -9.29
N ARG A 76 0.43 -12.32 -9.24
CA ARG A 76 -0.74 -11.65 -8.69
C ARG A 76 -1.98 -11.91 -9.52
N GLY A 77 -1.91 -11.67 -10.85
CA GLY A 77 -3.03 -11.89 -11.76
C GLY A 77 -3.47 -13.35 -11.82
N VAL A 78 -2.52 -14.28 -11.85
CA VAL A 78 -2.80 -15.74 -11.84
C VAL A 78 -3.43 -16.16 -10.52
N ARG A 79 -2.96 -15.64 -9.38
CA ARG A 79 -3.58 -15.87 -8.06
C ARG A 79 -5.01 -15.33 -8.00
N PHE A 80 -5.27 -14.13 -8.52
CA PHE A 80 -6.64 -13.63 -8.62
C PHE A 80 -7.53 -14.62 -9.37
N ALA A 81 -7.10 -15.06 -10.55
CA ALA A 81 -7.87 -15.98 -11.38
C ALA A 81 -8.11 -17.35 -10.73
N ASN A 82 -7.15 -17.85 -9.94
CA ASN A 82 -7.20 -19.18 -9.33
C ASN A 82 -7.83 -19.22 -7.94
N GLU A 83 -7.74 -18.11 -7.16
CA GLU A 83 -8.07 -18.12 -5.72
C GLU A 83 -9.33 -17.33 -5.36
N LEU A 84 -9.78 -16.40 -6.23
CA LEU A 84 -11.00 -15.65 -5.99
C LEU A 84 -12.24 -16.47 -6.35
N ASN A 85 -13.35 -16.21 -5.68
CA ASN A 85 -14.63 -16.85 -5.91
C ASN A 85 -15.67 -15.80 -6.31
N GLY A 86 -16.47 -16.08 -7.33
CA GLY A 86 -17.56 -15.22 -7.81
C GLY A 86 -17.48 -14.97 -9.32
N ASP A 87 -18.18 -13.93 -9.78
CA ASP A 87 -18.20 -13.53 -11.19
C ASP A 87 -17.17 -12.42 -11.43
N PHE A 88 -16.09 -12.77 -12.08
CA PHE A 88 -15.00 -11.83 -12.37
C PHE A 88 -14.14 -12.29 -13.55
N GLU A 89 -13.42 -11.34 -14.12
CA GLU A 89 -12.37 -11.57 -15.12
C GLU A 89 -11.09 -10.83 -14.74
N VAL A 90 -9.94 -11.35 -15.15
CA VAL A 90 -8.62 -10.81 -14.86
C VAL A 90 -7.90 -10.45 -16.16
N THR A 91 -7.30 -9.28 -16.21
CA THR A 91 -6.30 -8.92 -17.20
C THR A 91 -4.94 -8.85 -16.51
N ALA A 92 -3.98 -9.67 -16.96
CA ALA A 92 -2.59 -9.61 -16.52
C ALA A 92 -1.75 -9.00 -17.63
N ASN A 93 -1.21 -7.81 -17.39
CA ASN A 93 -0.48 -7.04 -18.40
C ASN A 93 0.99 -6.88 -18.03
N ASP A 94 1.86 -7.02 -19.01
CA ASP A 94 3.23 -6.52 -18.92
C ASP A 94 3.69 -6.05 -20.31
N TRP A 95 4.49 -4.99 -20.37
CA TRP A 95 5.04 -4.49 -21.63
C TRP A 95 6.20 -5.34 -22.15
N ASP A 96 6.85 -6.13 -21.24
CA ASP A 96 7.94 -7.02 -21.58
C ASP A 96 7.40 -8.30 -22.22
N PRO A 97 7.80 -8.64 -23.48
CA PRO A 97 7.37 -9.88 -24.13
C PRO A 97 7.76 -11.16 -23.36
N GLU A 98 8.87 -11.17 -22.63
CA GLU A 98 9.27 -12.33 -21.82
C GLU A 98 8.33 -12.53 -20.64
N ALA A 99 7.93 -11.43 -19.96
CA ALA A 99 6.91 -11.46 -18.92
C ALA A 99 5.55 -11.95 -19.46
N TYR A 100 5.10 -11.40 -20.58
CA TYR A 100 3.89 -11.85 -21.26
C TYR A 100 3.90 -13.35 -21.56
N ASN A 101 5.01 -13.88 -22.11
CA ASN A 101 5.15 -15.30 -22.41
C ASN A 101 5.13 -16.17 -21.14
N LEU A 102 5.70 -15.69 -20.03
CA LEU A 102 5.67 -16.39 -18.76
C LEU A 102 4.26 -16.39 -18.17
N ILE A 103 3.55 -15.28 -18.23
CA ILE A 103 2.14 -15.16 -17.80
C ILE A 103 1.30 -16.20 -18.56
N LYS A 104 1.41 -16.27 -19.90
CA LYS A 104 0.69 -17.26 -20.71
C LYS A 104 1.00 -18.70 -20.31
N LYS A 105 2.28 -19.04 -20.11
CA LYS A 105 2.68 -20.36 -19.64
C LYS A 105 2.02 -20.74 -18.30
N ASN A 106 1.92 -19.79 -17.38
CA ASN A 106 1.27 -20.00 -16.09
C ASN A 106 -0.25 -20.17 -16.21
N ILE A 107 -0.89 -19.38 -17.08
CA ILE A 107 -2.32 -19.52 -17.40
C ILE A 107 -2.62 -20.91 -17.98
N ASP A 108 -1.83 -21.32 -18.99
CA ASP A 108 -1.99 -22.62 -19.68
C ASP A 108 -1.73 -23.80 -18.73
N LYS A 109 -0.69 -23.71 -17.88
CA LYS A 109 -0.35 -24.72 -16.87
C LYS A 109 -1.51 -24.99 -15.92
N LEU A 110 -2.20 -23.95 -15.47
CA LEU A 110 -3.33 -24.02 -14.53
C LEU A 110 -4.69 -24.15 -15.23
N LYS A 111 -4.72 -24.11 -16.58
CA LYS A 111 -5.92 -24.18 -17.42
C LYS A 111 -6.98 -23.14 -17.02
N LEU A 112 -6.55 -21.95 -16.63
CA LEU A 112 -7.43 -20.87 -16.23
C LEU A 112 -8.15 -20.26 -17.44
N LYS A 113 -9.46 -19.99 -17.30
CA LYS A 113 -10.32 -19.47 -18.37
C LYS A 113 -10.79 -18.02 -18.12
N ASN A 114 -10.64 -17.53 -16.91
CA ASN A 114 -11.09 -16.21 -16.44
C ASN A 114 -9.97 -15.17 -16.36
N ILE A 115 -8.86 -15.43 -17.05
CA ILE A 115 -7.71 -14.53 -17.14
C ILE A 115 -7.22 -14.40 -18.56
N ASN A 116 -6.88 -13.18 -18.97
CA ASN A 116 -6.28 -12.86 -20.26
C ASN A 116 -4.94 -12.15 -20.08
N ALA A 117 -3.92 -12.60 -20.79
CA ALA A 117 -2.62 -11.94 -20.82
C ALA A 117 -2.60 -10.84 -21.88
N GLN A 118 -2.01 -9.69 -21.57
CA GLN A 118 -1.80 -8.56 -22.48
C GLN A 118 -0.32 -8.19 -22.51
N ASN A 119 0.15 -7.77 -23.71
CA ASN A 119 1.53 -7.29 -23.90
C ASN A 119 1.49 -5.87 -24.47
N CYS A 120 1.25 -4.90 -23.61
CA CYS A 120 1.18 -3.51 -24.06
C CYS A 120 1.61 -2.52 -22.98
N ASN A 121 1.77 -1.26 -23.38
CA ASN A 121 2.00 -0.18 -22.44
C ASN A 121 0.78 -0.01 -21.53
N LEU A 122 1.00 -0.01 -20.20
CA LEU A 122 -0.10 0.08 -19.23
C LEU A 122 -0.96 1.33 -19.42
N ASN A 123 -0.38 2.50 -19.73
CA ASN A 123 -1.15 3.71 -19.94
C ASN A 123 -2.05 3.62 -21.20
N SER A 124 -1.61 2.92 -22.24
CA SER A 124 -2.43 2.66 -23.43
C SER A 124 -3.60 1.75 -23.09
N LEU A 125 -3.35 0.63 -22.38
CA LEU A 125 -4.41 -0.28 -21.93
C LEU A 125 -5.46 0.44 -21.08
N LEU A 126 -5.02 1.27 -20.12
CA LEU A 126 -5.88 2.06 -19.25
C LEU A 126 -6.66 3.17 -19.99
N SER A 127 -6.21 3.60 -21.18
CA SER A 127 -6.96 4.56 -22.00
C SER A 127 -8.13 3.93 -22.76
N GLU A 128 -8.05 2.64 -23.03
CA GLU A 128 -9.00 1.89 -23.88
C GLU A 128 -9.98 1.04 -23.06
N SER A 129 -9.63 0.68 -21.82
CA SER A 129 -10.38 -0.27 -21.01
C SER A 129 -10.79 0.31 -19.65
N ARG A 130 -11.83 -0.30 -19.04
CA ARG A 130 -12.34 0.05 -17.71
C ARG A 130 -12.22 -1.15 -16.79
N PHE A 131 -11.87 -0.89 -15.53
CA PHE A 131 -11.65 -1.91 -14.51
C PHE A 131 -12.31 -1.51 -13.18
N ASP A 132 -12.59 -2.50 -12.34
CA ASP A 132 -13.12 -2.31 -10.98
C ASP A 132 -12.00 -2.43 -9.93
N TYR A 133 -10.92 -3.13 -10.28
CA TYR A 133 -9.70 -3.20 -9.48
C TYR A 133 -8.48 -3.05 -10.39
N ILE A 134 -7.61 -2.09 -10.06
CA ILE A 134 -6.36 -1.83 -10.78
C ILE A 134 -5.20 -1.94 -9.82
N ASP A 135 -4.31 -2.91 -10.05
CA ASP A 135 -3.05 -3.05 -9.33
C ASP A 135 -1.89 -2.37 -10.08
N ILE A 136 -1.22 -1.45 -9.40
CA ILE A 136 -0.06 -0.72 -9.92
C ILE A 136 1.12 -0.99 -8.97
N ASP A 137 1.96 -1.95 -9.34
CA ASP A 137 3.11 -2.41 -8.52
C ASP A 137 4.43 -2.29 -9.32
N PRO A 138 4.91 -1.06 -9.60
CA PRO A 138 6.11 -0.83 -10.38
C PRO A 138 7.39 -0.97 -9.53
N PHE A 139 8.51 -1.11 -10.21
CA PHE A 139 9.80 -0.72 -9.61
C PHE A 139 9.84 0.80 -9.41
N GLY A 140 9.94 1.25 -8.16
CA GLY A 140 10.02 2.66 -7.80
C GLY A 140 8.67 3.32 -7.59
N SER A 141 8.35 4.34 -8.39
CA SER A 141 7.19 5.20 -8.16
C SER A 141 5.99 4.84 -9.04
N PRO A 142 4.76 4.78 -8.49
CA PRO A 142 3.55 4.53 -9.28
C PRO A 142 3.03 5.78 -10.01
N VAL A 143 3.60 6.97 -9.80
CA VAL A 143 3.09 8.26 -10.32
C VAL A 143 2.84 8.27 -11.82
N TYR A 144 3.63 7.50 -12.58
CA TYR A 144 3.56 7.45 -14.04
C TYR A 144 2.26 6.80 -14.57
N PHE A 145 1.51 6.11 -13.72
CA PHE A 145 0.33 5.32 -14.10
C PHE A 145 -0.95 5.82 -13.41
N ILE A 146 -0.84 6.63 -12.35
CA ILE A 146 -2.00 7.02 -11.52
C ILE A 146 -3.02 7.83 -12.32
N ASP A 147 -2.60 8.73 -13.21
CA ASP A 147 -3.53 9.52 -14.03
C ASP A 147 -4.41 8.61 -14.91
N SER A 148 -3.76 7.71 -15.66
CA SER A 148 -4.47 6.77 -16.53
C SER A 148 -5.36 5.80 -15.72
N ALA A 149 -4.89 5.35 -14.55
CA ALA A 149 -5.70 4.51 -13.66
C ALA A 149 -6.94 5.23 -13.12
N ILE A 150 -6.81 6.49 -12.70
CA ILE A 150 -7.95 7.30 -12.25
C ILE A 150 -8.99 7.48 -13.37
N ARG A 151 -8.55 7.65 -14.62
CA ARG A 151 -9.47 7.72 -15.75
C ARG A 151 -10.15 6.40 -16.05
N SER A 152 -9.42 5.30 -15.92
CA SER A 152 -9.88 3.94 -16.25
C SER A 152 -10.78 3.32 -15.17
N ILE A 153 -10.56 3.63 -13.90
CA ILE A 153 -11.28 2.97 -12.80
C ILE A 153 -12.77 3.28 -12.79
N ASN A 154 -13.60 2.25 -12.62
CA ASN A 154 -15.04 2.38 -12.44
C ASN A 154 -15.39 3.04 -11.10
N ASN A 155 -16.64 3.51 -11.00
CA ASN A 155 -17.14 4.07 -9.75
C ASN A 155 -17.18 3.01 -8.65
N PHE A 156 -16.69 3.36 -7.45
CA PHE A 156 -16.45 2.46 -6.31
C PHE A 156 -15.38 1.38 -6.55
N GLY A 157 -14.66 1.43 -7.66
CA GLY A 157 -13.50 0.57 -7.92
C GLY A 157 -12.31 0.93 -7.04
N ILE A 158 -11.33 0.02 -6.97
CA ILE A 158 -10.15 0.14 -6.13
C ILE A 158 -8.90 0.34 -6.98
N ILE A 159 -8.13 1.38 -6.70
CA ILE A 159 -6.74 1.48 -7.12
C ILE A 159 -5.87 0.98 -5.97
N ALA A 160 -5.13 -0.07 -6.22
CA ALA A 160 -4.14 -0.65 -5.33
C ALA A 160 -2.75 -0.26 -5.86
N CYS A 161 -2.04 0.63 -5.16
CA CYS A 161 -0.74 1.10 -5.64
C CYS A 161 0.37 0.85 -4.62
N THR A 162 1.53 0.47 -5.15
CA THR A 162 2.78 0.25 -4.40
C THR A 162 3.80 1.32 -4.79
N ALA A 163 4.49 1.87 -3.80
CA ALA A 163 5.67 2.71 -4.01
C ALA A 163 6.87 2.08 -3.31
N THR A 164 7.90 1.73 -4.08
CA THR A 164 9.17 1.19 -3.55
C THR A 164 10.28 2.26 -3.52
N ASP A 165 10.00 3.49 -3.97
CA ASP A 165 10.89 4.65 -3.83
C ASP A 165 10.76 5.31 -2.44
N THR A 166 10.77 4.48 -1.39
CA THR A 166 10.57 4.87 0.01
C THR A 166 11.56 5.94 0.47
N ALA A 167 12.82 5.86 0.04
CA ALA A 167 13.84 6.87 0.35
C ALA A 167 13.42 8.27 -0.15
N THR A 168 12.76 8.35 -1.31
CA THR A 168 12.23 9.61 -1.85
C THR A 168 11.09 10.14 -0.98
N LEU A 169 10.12 9.29 -0.67
CA LEU A 169 8.94 9.66 0.11
C LEU A 169 9.25 9.94 1.58
N CYS A 170 10.26 9.26 2.15
CA CYS A 170 10.75 9.48 3.52
C CYS A 170 11.72 10.66 3.66
N GLY A 171 12.03 11.39 2.58
CA GLY A 171 12.77 12.65 2.66
C GLY A 171 14.27 12.57 2.44
N SER A 172 14.86 11.40 2.11
CA SER A 172 16.27 11.31 1.72
C SER A 172 16.57 12.06 0.40
N TYR A 173 15.56 12.15 -0.48
CA TYR A 173 15.68 12.85 -1.77
C TYR A 173 14.54 13.88 -1.96
N PRO A 174 14.51 14.99 -1.19
CA PRO A 174 13.36 15.91 -1.18
C PRO A 174 13.09 16.58 -2.53
N LYS A 175 14.15 16.91 -3.31
CA LYS A 175 13.98 17.46 -4.67
C LYS A 175 13.35 16.46 -5.63
N VAL A 176 13.60 15.16 -5.45
CA VAL A 176 12.98 14.09 -6.26
C VAL A 176 11.52 13.91 -5.87
N CYS A 177 11.22 13.94 -4.57
CA CYS A 177 9.85 13.89 -4.06
C CYS A 177 9.01 15.06 -4.61
N LEU A 178 9.55 16.27 -4.56
CA LEU A 178 8.89 17.45 -5.11
C LEU A 178 8.60 17.30 -6.62
N ARG A 179 9.57 16.81 -7.41
CA ARG A 179 9.35 16.63 -8.86
C ARG A 179 8.33 15.54 -9.19
N ARG A 180 8.33 14.42 -8.45
CA ARG A 180 7.47 13.26 -8.73
C ARG A 180 6.08 13.42 -8.14
N TYR A 181 6.03 13.74 -6.85
CA TYR A 181 4.79 13.74 -6.07
C TYR A 181 4.20 15.15 -5.88
N GLY A 182 4.93 16.19 -6.28
CA GLY A 182 4.52 17.58 -6.06
C GLY A 182 4.48 17.98 -4.58
N ALA A 183 5.24 17.29 -3.72
CA ALA A 183 5.20 17.45 -2.27
C ALA A 183 6.59 17.52 -1.66
N ILE A 184 6.72 18.27 -0.58
CA ILE A 184 7.94 18.34 0.24
C ILE A 184 7.80 17.30 1.35
N PRO A 185 8.71 16.30 1.42
CA PRO A 185 8.70 15.28 2.47
C PRO A 185 9.29 15.82 3.78
N PHE A 186 9.13 15.04 4.85
CA PHE A 186 9.73 15.37 6.15
C PHE A 186 10.56 14.19 6.66
N HIS A 187 11.87 14.35 6.63
CA HIS A 187 12.81 13.34 7.16
C HIS A 187 12.85 13.44 8.68
N SER A 188 12.11 12.55 9.36
CA SER A 188 11.86 12.58 10.80
C SER A 188 11.53 11.17 11.31
N ILE A 189 11.26 11.03 12.59
CA ILE A 189 10.78 9.77 13.18
C ILE A 189 9.49 9.29 12.51
N VAL A 190 8.60 10.20 12.12
CA VAL A 190 7.32 9.88 11.47
C VAL A 190 7.39 9.85 9.94
N MET A 191 8.58 9.80 9.35
CA MET A 191 8.80 9.89 7.90
C MET A 191 8.05 8.83 7.09
N LYS A 192 7.82 7.62 7.65
CA LYS A 192 7.07 6.56 6.96
C LYS A 192 5.59 6.93 6.83
N GLU A 193 4.97 7.48 7.88
CA GLU A 193 3.58 7.94 7.81
C GLU A 193 3.45 9.15 6.88
N ILE A 194 4.37 10.12 6.93
CA ILE A 194 4.42 11.26 6.00
C ILE A 194 4.54 10.78 4.55
N GLY A 195 5.44 9.84 4.27
CA GLY A 195 5.64 9.30 2.92
C GLY A 195 4.41 8.61 2.37
N LEU A 196 3.74 7.79 3.18
CA LEU A 196 2.48 7.15 2.80
C LEU A 196 1.38 8.20 2.53
N ARG A 197 1.28 9.24 3.37
CA ARG A 197 0.33 10.35 3.19
C ARG A 197 0.63 11.19 1.95
N ILE A 198 1.88 11.34 1.55
CA ILE A 198 2.27 11.99 0.28
C ILE A 198 1.79 11.14 -0.91
N LEU A 199 1.98 9.82 -0.88
CA LEU A 199 1.49 8.92 -1.92
C LEU A 199 -0.03 9.02 -2.08
N ILE A 200 -0.80 8.94 -0.98
CA ILE A 200 -2.26 9.05 -0.99
C ILE A 200 -2.70 10.45 -1.44
N GLY A 201 -1.99 11.49 -1.01
CA GLY A 201 -2.23 12.88 -1.42
C GLY A 201 -2.07 13.07 -2.94
N PHE A 202 -1.08 12.43 -3.56
CA PHE A 202 -0.91 12.43 -5.00
C PHE A 202 -2.10 11.77 -5.71
N VAL A 203 -2.58 10.63 -5.22
CA VAL A 203 -3.79 9.98 -5.77
C VAL A 203 -5.01 10.88 -5.59
N CYS A 204 -5.19 11.51 -4.42
CA CYS A 204 -6.30 12.43 -4.13
C CYS A 204 -6.32 13.62 -5.10
N ARG A 205 -5.19 14.29 -5.27
CA ARG A 205 -5.06 15.43 -6.19
C ARG A 205 -5.38 15.01 -7.62
N THR A 206 -4.86 13.88 -8.07
CA THR A 206 -5.11 13.38 -9.43
C THR A 206 -6.57 13.01 -9.63
N ALA A 207 -7.21 12.35 -8.66
CA ALA A 207 -8.64 12.01 -8.70
C ALA A 207 -9.51 13.28 -8.76
N GLY A 208 -9.14 14.33 -8.02
CA GLY A 208 -9.84 15.61 -8.00
C GLY A 208 -9.93 16.29 -9.37
N ILE A 209 -8.90 16.13 -10.24
CA ILE A 209 -8.90 16.66 -11.63
C ILE A 209 -10.10 16.11 -12.42
N TYR A 210 -10.52 14.86 -12.12
CA TYR A 210 -11.61 14.16 -12.82
C TYR A 210 -12.92 14.16 -12.02
N ASN A 211 -13.09 15.09 -11.07
CA ASN A 211 -14.25 15.14 -10.19
C ASN A 211 -14.53 13.83 -9.45
N LYS A 212 -13.48 13.12 -9.06
CA LYS A 212 -13.54 11.89 -8.28
C LYS A 212 -12.98 12.13 -6.88
N GLY A 213 -13.65 11.60 -5.86
CA GLY A 213 -13.14 11.53 -4.50
C GLY A 213 -12.44 10.22 -4.23
N ILE A 214 -11.71 10.17 -3.13
CA ILE A 214 -11.01 8.98 -2.67
C ILE A 214 -11.48 8.54 -1.28
N LYS A 215 -11.43 7.23 -1.03
CA LYS A 215 -11.61 6.63 0.28
C LYS A 215 -10.49 5.60 0.50
N PRO A 216 -9.46 5.91 1.31
CA PRO A 216 -8.48 4.90 1.72
C PRO A 216 -9.18 3.77 2.48
N LEU A 217 -8.94 2.52 2.10
CA LEU A 217 -9.50 1.33 2.71
C LEU A 217 -8.54 0.74 3.73
N ILE A 218 -7.35 0.34 3.27
CA ILE A 218 -6.19 -0.01 4.06
C ILE A 218 -4.95 0.55 3.38
N CYS A 219 -4.12 1.26 4.15
CA CYS A 219 -2.87 1.82 3.67
C CYS A 219 -1.79 1.56 4.71
N TYR A 220 -0.66 0.99 4.29
CA TYR A 220 0.39 0.59 5.22
C TYR A 220 1.79 0.75 4.65
N SER A 221 2.75 0.75 5.54
CA SER A 221 4.18 0.75 5.26
C SER A 221 4.80 -0.56 5.76
N THR A 222 5.66 -1.14 4.94
CA THR A 222 6.63 -2.15 5.38
C THR A 222 8.03 -1.57 5.34
N ASP A 223 9.05 -2.39 5.56
CA ASP A 223 10.44 -1.92 5.49
C ASP A 223 10.86 -1.47 4.10
N HIS A 224 10.21 -1.96 3.05
CA HIS A 224 10.67 -1.81 1.68
C HIS A 224 9.69 -1.11 0.74
N TYR A 225 8.41 -0.95 1.14
CA TYR A 225 7.40 -0.32 0.29
C TYR A 225 6.26 0.32 1.08
N PHE A 226 5.57 1.24 0.43
CA PHE A 226 4.25 1.72 0.81
C PHE A 226 3.20 1.05 -0.06
N ARG A 227 2.10 0.63 0.55
CA ARG A 227 0.95 0.07 -0.14
C ARG A 227 -0.32 0.81 0.26
N ALA A 228 -1.12 1.19 -0.74
CA ALA A 228 -2.40 1.85 -0.53
C ALA A 228 -3.48 1.20 -1.39
N TYR A 229 -4.58 0.78 -0.76
CA TYR A 229 -5.81 0.37 -1.41
C TYR A 229 -6.81 1.51 -1.23
N ILE A 230 -7.14 2.14 -2.35
CA ILE A 230 -7.92 3.38 -2.37
C ILE A 230 -9.14 3.19 -3.26
N GLN A 231 -10.32 3.27 -2.68
CA GLN A 231 -11.58 3.28 -3.43
C GLN A 231 -11.79 4.66 -4.07
N ILE A 232 -12.18 4.66 -5.35
CA ILE A 232 -12.43 5.87 -6.13
C ILE A 232 -13.93 6.05 -6.29
N ILE A 233 -14.44 7.24 -5.98
CA ILE A 233 -15.86 7.55 -5.94
C ILE A 233 -16.14 8.75 -6.82
N ASN A 234 -16.99 8.58 -7.84
CA ASN A 234 -17.35 9.64 -8.76
C ASN A 234 -18.20 10.73 -8.09
N GLY A 235 -18.02 11.97 -8.51
CA GLY A 235 -18.86 13.09 -8.13
C GLY A 235 -18.10 14.28 -7.57
N VAL A 236 -18.47 15.49 -7.99
CA VAL A 236 -17.86 16.77 -7.58
C VAL A 236 -17.87 16.93 -6.07
N SER A 237 -18.99 16.62 -5.41
CA SER A 237 -19.09 16.70 -3.94
C SER A 237 -18.08 15.76 -3.25
N ARG A 238 -17.88 14.56 -3.78
CA ARG A 238 -16.91 13.58 -3.27
C ARG A 238 -15.47 14.05 -3.47
N ALA A 239 -15.17 14.63 -4.62
CA ALA A 239 -13.89 15.27 -4.89
C ALA A 239 -13.61 16.40 -3.90
N ASN A 240 -14.59 17.32 -3.70
CA ASN A 240 -14.47 18.44 -2.79
C ASN A 240 -14.27 18.00 -1.32
N ILE A 241 -14.95 16.93 -0.87
CA ILE A 241 -14.73 16.36 0.48
C ILE A 241 -13.32 15.81 0.60
N SER A 242 -12.85 15.07 -0.40
CA SER A 242 -11.51 14.49 -0.39
C SER A 242 -10.42 15.56 -0.39
N THR A 243 -10.56 16.57 -1.24
CA THR A 243 -9.53 17.63 -1.36
C THR A 243 -9.42 18.51 -0.12
N LYS A 244 -10.45 18.61 0.75
CA LYS A 244 -10.32 19.23 2.08
C LYS A 244 -9.28 18.53 2.97
N ASN A 245 -9.04 17.25 2.75
CA ASN A 245 -8.01 16.46 3.46
C ASN A 245 -6.65 16.48 2.75
N TYR A 246 -6.50 17.19 1.64
CA TYR A 246 -5.24 17.36 0.93
C TYR A 246 -4.71 18.77 1.16
N SER A 247 -3.73 18.89 2.05
CA SER A 247 -3.21 20.19 2.47
C SER A 247 -1.74 20.14 2.87
N THR A 248 -1.14 21.33 2.91
CA THR A 248 0.22 21.55 3.40
C THR A 248 0.22 21.76 4.90
N ILE A 249 1.13 21.12 5.60
CA ILE A 249 1.41 21.39 7.02
C ILE A 249 2.42 22.53 7.06
N LYS A 250 2.06 23.59 7.76
CA LYS A 250 2.89 24.79 7.84
C LYS A 250 4.13 24.56 8.69
N SER A 251 5.14 25.44 8.52
CA SER A 251 6.31 25.48 9.41
C SER A 251 5.92 25.78 10.86
N ASN A 252 6.77 25.36 11.79
CA ASN A 252 6.57 25.48 13.25
C ASN A 252 5.40 24.68 13.84
N VAL A 253 4.81 23.73 13.08
CA VAL A 253 3.81 22.81 13.60
C VAL A 253 4.49 21.61 14.25
N GLN A 254 3.98 21.20 15.43
CA GLN A 254 4.42 19.98 16.11
C GLN A 254 3.84 18.75 15.43
N ILE A 255 4.73 17.82 15.02
CA ILE A 255 4.37 16.52 14.44
C ILE A 255 5.12 15.44 15.21
N GLY A 256 4.38 14.62 15.97
CA GLY A 256 5.03 13.73 16.91
C GLY A 256 5.89 14.53 17.89
N ILE A 257 7.17 14.22 17.97
CA ILE A 257 8.12 14.90 18.87
C ILE A 257 8.88 16.06 18.22
N GLU A 258 8.72 16.26 16.91
CA GLU A 258 9.53 17.23 16.15
C GLU A 258 8.67 18.40 15.68
N LYS A 259 9.29 19.58 15.59
CA LYS A 259 8.68 20.75 14.92
C LYS A 259 9.16 20.85 13.49
N THR A 260 8.23 21.10 12.59
CA THR A 260 8.54 21.36 11.18
C THR A 260 9.35 22.67 11.05
N LYS A 261 10.47 22.61 10.36
CA LYS A 261 11.27 23.80 10.04
C LYS A 261 10.72 24.55 8.83
N ASN A 262 10.19 23.82 7.88
CA ASN A 262 9.61 24.31 6.62
C ASN A 262 8.21 23.75 6.44
N ASP A 263 7.47 24.30 5.49
CA ASP A 263 6.20 23.72 5.03
C ASP A 263 6.45 22.32 4.45
N ILE A 264 5.61 21.34 4.77
CA ILE A 264 5.69 19.96 4.27
C ILE A 264 4.40 19.55 3.56
N GLY A 265 4.50 18.67 2.59
CA GLY A 265 3.38 18.28 1.73
C GLY A 265 3.33 19.12 0.44
N PRO A 266 2.13 19.33 -0.19
CA PRO A 266 0.84 18.89 0.34
C PRO A 266 0.71 17.37 0.41
N LEU A 267 -0.06 16.88 1.37
CA LEU A 267 -0.24 15.47 1.67
C LEU A 267 -1.66 15.17 2.17
N TRP A 268 -2.02 13.90 2.27
CA TRP A 268 -3.30 13.45 2.79
C TRP A 268 -3.35 13.55 4.32
N ASN A 269 -4.28 14.34 4.86
CA ASN A 269 -4.49 14.51 6.31
C ASN A 269 -5.72 13.75 6.85
N GLY A 270 -6.45 13.04 5.99
CA GLY A 270 -7.58 12.19 6.39
C GLY A 270 -7.14 10.84 6.97
N LYS A 271 -8.12 9.99 7.27
CA LYS A 271 -7.90 8.62 7.74
C LYS A 271 -7.15 7.80 6.69
N LEU A 272 -6.25 6.93 7.17
CA LEU A 272 -5.50 5.97 6.34
C LEU A 272 -6.23 4.62 6.23
N GLN A 273 -7.14 4.35 7.17
CA GLN A 273 -7.80 3.08 7.36
C GLN A 273 -9.32 3.26 7.42
N ASP A 274 -10.05 2.26 6.93
CA ASP A 274 -11.48 2.08 7.22
C ASP A 274 -11.67 0.88 8.16
N LYS A 275 -12.00 1.16 9.41
CA LYS A 275 -12.11 0.15 10.47
C LYS A 275 -13.16 -0.93 10.17
N MET A 276 -14.28 -0.55 9.52
CA MET A 276 -15.33 -1.51 9.18
C MET A 276 -14.85 -2.49 8.11
N ILE A 277 -14.17 -1.97 7.10
CA ILE A 277 -13.60 -2.79 6.03
C ILE A 277 -12.52 -3.72 6.58
N ILE A 278 -11.65 -3.25 7.49
CA ILE A 278 -10.63 -4.11 8.11
C ILE A 278 -11.26 -5.31 8.81
N LYS A 279 -12.37 -5.13 9.52
CA LYS A 279 -13.11 -6.24 10.17
C LYS A 279 -13.58 -7.28 9.16
N GLU A 280 -14.14 -6.83 8.03
CA GLU A 280 -14.57 -7.71 6.94
C GLU A 280 -13.39 -8.45 6.29
N LEU A 281 -12.27 -7.73 6.06
CA LEU A 281 -11.04 -8.35 5.54
C LEU A 281 -10.45 -9.39 6.50
N ARG A 282 -10.50 -9.16 7.81
CA ARG A 282 -10.06 -10.15 8.81
C ARG A 282 -10.91 -11.42 8.78
N THR A 283 -12.23 -11.31 8.56
CA THR A 283 -13.10 -12.47 8.37
C THR A 283 -12.68 -13.25 7.13
N LEU A 284 -12.51 -12.59 5.99
CA LEU A 284 -12.08 -13.22 4.74
C LEU A 284 -10.69 -13.88 4.84
N LEU A 285 -9.80 -13.31 5.65
CA LEU A 285 -8.46 -13.88 5.88
C LEU A 285 -8.52 -15.28 6.51
N PHE A 286 -9.54 -15.58 7.30
CA PHE A 286 -9.74 -16.95 7.84
C PHE A 286 -10.21 -17.94 6.78
N GLU A 287 -11.00 -17.49 5.84
CA GLU A 287 -11.60 -18.31 4.79
C GLU A 287 -10.62 -18.64 3.66
N LYS A 288 -9.64 -17.78 3.42
CA LYS A 288 -8.67 -17.94 2.33
C LYS A 288 -7.40 -18.65 2.81
N LYS A 289 -6.85 -19.48 1.93
CA LYS A 289 -5.53 -20.06 2.12
C LYS A 289 -4.48 -19.06 1.64
N VAL A 290 -3.78 -18.43 2.57
CA VAL A 290 -2.67 -17.50 2.33
C VAL A 290 -1.49 -17.90 3.20
N ASN A 291 -0.28 -17.81 2.67
CA ASN A 291 0.91 -18.28 3.38
C ASN A 291 1.32 -17.32 4.50
N THR A 292 1.10 -16.01 4.31
CA THR A 292 1.43 -14.97 5.31
C THR A 292 0.27 -14.65 6.25
N LYS A 293 -0.53 -15.67 6.60
CA LYS A 293 -1.76 -15.47 7.40
C LYS A 293 -1.51 -14.78 8.74
N ASN A 294 -0.47 -15.19 9.45
CA ASN A 294 -0.14 -14.62 10.76
C ASN A 294 0.34 -13.18 10.66
N GLU A 295 1.17 -12.88 9.65
CA GLU A 295 1.68 -11.54 9.39
C GLU A 295 0.55 -10.61 8.92
N SER A 296 -0.31 -11.08 8.03
CA SER A 296 -1.51 -10.38 7.56
C SER A 296 -2.45 -10.07 8.71
N TRP A 297 -2.69 -11.04 9.60
CA TRP A 297 -3.53 -10.84 10.77
C TRP A 297 -2.97 -9.77 11.70
N LYS A 298 -1.69 -9.87 12.06
CA LYS A 298 -1.01 -8.89 12.92
C LYS A 298 -1.04 -7.48 12.32
N LEU A 299 -0.83 -7.38 11.00
CA LEU A 299 -0.91 -6.09 10.33
C LEU A 299 -2.32 -5.51 10.38
N LEU A 300 -3.34 -6.29 9.99
CA LEU A 300 -4.73 -5.83 10.01
C LEU A 300 -5.19 -5.46 11.44
N ASP A 301 -4.74 -6.18 12.46
CA ASP A 301 -5.01 -5.89 13.87
C ASP A 301 -4.43 -4.53 14.28
N LEU A 302 -3.17 -4.23 13.95
CA LEU A 302 -2.56 -2.93 14.18
C LEU A 302 -3.27 -1.80 13.41
N LEU A 303 -3.65 -2.04 12.15
CA LEU A 303 -4.36 -1.06 11.33
C LEU A 303 -5.77 -0.78 11.87
N GLU A 304 -6.46 -1.78 12.42
CA GLU A 304 -7.75 -1.61 13.08
C GLU A 304 -7.63 -0.77 14.34
N ASP A 305 -6.64 -1.09 15.19
CA ASP A 305 -6.40 -0.38 16.44
C ASP A 305 -6.10 1.10 16.21
N GLU A 306 -5.27 1.43 15.20
CA GLU A 306 -4.85 2.81 14.94
C GLU A 306 -5.81 3.63 14.07
N ALA A 307 -6.87 3.01 13.51
CA ALA A 307 -7.77 3.64 12.53
C ALA A 307 -8.46 4.92 13.03
N ASP A 308 -8.78 4.98 14.31
CA ASP A 308 -9.50 6.11 14.93
C ASP A 308 -8.59 7.06 15.72
N PHE A 309 -7.28 6.78 15.75
CA PHE A 309 -6.32 7.62 16.46
C PHE A 309 -5.88 8.85 15.62
N PRO A 310 -5.35 9.88 16.30
CA PRO A 310 -4.79 11.05 15.61
C PRO A 310 -3.70 10.69 14.60
N ASN A 311 -3.52 11.58 13.62
CA ASN A 311 -2.42 11.49 12.69
C ASN A 311 -1.10 11.59 13.45
N TYR A 312 -0.10 10.87 12.92
CA TYR A 312 1.25 10.77 13.44
C TYR A 312 1.35 10.02 14.77
N PHE A 313 2.53 9.52 15.02
CA PHE A 313 2.81 8.68 16.18
C PHE A 313 4.01 9.19 16.97
N TYR A 314 4.18 8.67 18.15
CA TYR A 314 5.36 8.86 19.00
C TYR A 314 6.16 7.56 19.04
N THR A 315 7.46 7.64 19.35
CA THR A 315 8.28 6.47 19.64
C THR A 315 8.96 6.61 20.98
N THR A 316 9.07 5.50 21.74
CA THR A 316 9.67 5.56 23.09
C THR A 316 11.15 5.90 23.04
N ASP A 317 11.89 5.41 22.04
CA ASP A 317 13.29 5.71 21.82
C ASP A 317 13.52 7.16 21.35
N GLY A 318 12.67 7.65 20.45
CA GLY A 318 12.74 9.04 19.99
C GLY A 318 12.44 10.05 21.10
N LEU A 319 11.41 9.81 21.90
CA LEU A 319 11.12 10.64 23.08
C LEU A 319 12.26 10.62 24.09
N ALA A 320 12.81 9.43 24.39
CA ALA A 320 13.94 9.28 25.30
C ALA A 320 15.17 10.05 24.82
N SER A 321 15.50 9.94 23.52
CA SER A 321 16.60 10.68 22.91
C SER A 321 16.40 12.19 23.01
N ASN A 322 15.19 12.69 22.69
CA ASN A 322 14.86 14.11 22.74
C ASN A 322 14.99 14.67 24.17
N LEU A 323 14.56 13.89 25.16
CA LEU A 323 14.59 14.25 26.58
C LEU A 323 15.93 13.94 27.28
N LYS A 324 16.89 13.29 26.58
CA LYS A 324 18.16 12.80 27.14
C LYS A 324 17.94 11.88 28.35
N LYS A 325 17.02 10.95 28.23
CA LYS A 325 16.61 9.98 29.26
C LYS A 325 16.62 8.56 28.70
N SER A 326 16.47 7.57 29.59
CA SER A 326 16.31 6.18 29.16
C SER A 326 14.87 5.90 28.68
N PRO A 327 14.68 5.11 27.62
CA PRO A 327 13.36 4.76 27.14
C PRO A 327 12.65 3.82 28.13
N PRO A 328 11.45 4.14 28.57
CA PRO A 328 10.64 3.25 29.39
C PRO A 328 10.13 2.06 28.57
N LYS A 329 9.78 0.96 29.24
CA LYS A 329 9.11 -0.16 28.58
C LYS A 329 7.77 0.29 28.01
N MET A 330 7.42 -0.15 26.80
CA MET A 330 6.15 0.19 26.13
C MET A 330 4.93 -0.11 27.05
N LYS A 331 4.94 -1.23 27.77
CA LYS A 331 3.88 -1.60 28.71
C LYS A 331 3.69 -0.52 29.78
N TYR A 332 4.76 0.03 30.34
CA TYR A 332 4.67 1.10 31.33
C TYR A 332 4.00 2.37 30.76
N VAL A 333 4.39 2.76 29.52
CA VAL A 333 3.78 3.91 28.85
C VAL A 333 2.27 3.67 28.65
N PHE A 334 1.87 2.49 28.21
CA PHE A 334 0.46 2.15 27.99
C PHE A 334 -0.34 2.13 29.28
N ASP A 335 0.18 1.49 30.34
CA ASP A 335 -0.51 1.41 31.62
C ASP A 335 -0.70 2.80 32.23
N LYS A 336 0.32 3.67 32.15
CA LYS A 336 0.25 5.04 32.67
C LYS A 336 -0.74 5.89 31.90
N LEU A 337 -0.67 5.93 30.56
CA LEU A 337 -1.61 6.70 29.76
C LEU A 337 -3.06 6.26 29.98
N LYS A 338 -3.32 4.95 30.08
CA LYS A 338 -4.65 4.43 30.39
C LYS A 338 -5.14 4.81 31.78
N ASN A 339 -4.27 4.76 32.79
CA ASN A 339 -4.61 5.20 34.18
C ASN A 339 -4.94 6.70 34.25
N ASP A 340 -4.31 7.49 33.34
CA ASP A 340 -4.58 8.93 33.21
C ASP A 340 -5.76 9.23 32.27
N ASN A 341 -6.56 8.21 31.90
CA ASN A 341 -7.73 8.27 31.01
C ASN A 341 -7.43 8.68 29.57
N TYR A 342 -6.22 8.43 29.08
CA TYR A 342 -5.88 8.59 27.67
C TYR A 342 -5.99 7.26 26.93
N GLU A 343 -6.42 7.34 25.68
CA GLU A 343 -6.38 6.21 24.76
C GLU A 343 -4.98 6.04 24.20
N VAL A 344 -4.55 4.79 23.98
CA VAL A 344 -3.24 4.46 23.45
C VAL A 344 -3.28 3.14 22.68
N CYS A 345 -2.66 3.09 21.51
CA CYS A 345 -2.46 1.87 20.72
C CYS A 345 -1.03 1.81 20.15
N LYS A 346 -0.63 0.63 19.69
CA LYS A 346 0.58 0.47 18.88
C LYS A 346 0.33 1.02 17.47
N THR A 347 1.41 1.28 16.73
CA THR A 347 1.33 1.60 15.30
C THR A 347 2.13 0.61 14.48
N HIS A 348 1.72 0.38 13.23
CA HIS A 348 2.46 -0.47 12.30
C HIS A 348 3.74 0.21 11.74
N PHE A 349 3.88 1.52 11.89
CA PHE A 349 5.02 2.26 11.33
C PHE A 349 6.34 2.02 12.05
N SER A 350 6.29 1.65 13.35
CA SER A 350 7.48 1.43 14.18
C SER A 350 7.22 0.44 15.31
N LEU A 351 8.17 -0.43 15.61
CA LEU A 351 8.09 -1.38 16.73
C LEU A 351 8.06 -0.69 18.10
N THR A 352 8.68 0.49 18.21
CA THR A 352 8.68 1.33 19.42
C THR A 352 7.65 2.46 19.35
N GLY A 353 6.79 2.41 18.32
CA GLY A 353 5.80 3.42 18.00
C GLY A 353 4.45 3.19 18.68
N PHE A 354 3.82 4.30 19.06
CA PHE A 354 2.45 4.32 19.60
C PHE A 354 1.71 5.58 19.20
N LYS A 355 0.38 5.48 19.13
CA LYS A 355 -0.53 6.61 18.95
C LYS A 355 -1.33 6.82 20.23
N THR A 356 -1.64 8.08 20.54
CA THR A 356 -2.44 8.45 21.69
C THR A 356 -3.12 9.80 21.47
N ASN A 357 -4.23 10.04 22.18
CA ASN A 357 -4.87 11.35 22.26
C ASN A 357 -4.28 12.24 23.40
N ALA A 358 -3.29 11.74 24.14
CA ALA A 358 -2.61 12.51 25.18
C ALA A 358 -1.78 13.66 24.57
N PRO A 359 -1.79 14.86 25.19
CA PRO A 359 -0.88 15.94 24.81
C PRO A 359 0.59 15.55 25.03
N LEU A 360 1.49 16.06 24.19
CA LEU A 360 2.93 15.76 24.27
C LEU A 360 3.50 15.97 25.68
N LYS A 361 3.10 17.05 26.36
CA LYS A 361 3.54 17.34 27.74
C LYS A 361 3.23 16.23 28.74
N GLU A 362 2.08 15.56 28.61
CA GLU A 362 1.71 14.43 29.46
C GLU A 362 2.53 13.19 29.12
N ILE A 363 2.80 12.97 27.84
CA ILE A 363 3.67 11.88 27.39
C ILE A 363 5.11 12.06 27.93
N GLU A 364 5.66 13.27 27.87
CA GLU A 364 7.01 13.59 28.35
C GLU A 364 7.20 13.33 29.86
N LYS A 365 6.16 13.50 30.67
CA LYS A 365 6.19 13.18 32.12
C LYS A 365 6.47 11.71 32.42
N LEU A 366 6.20 10.81 31.48
CA LEU A 366 6.42 9.37 31.63
C LEU A 366 7.91 8.99 31.52
N PHE A 367 8.73 9.91 31.06
CA PHE A 367 10.17 9.74 30.88
C PHE A 367 10.89 10.44 32.06
N LYS A 368 11.21 9.66 33.07
CA LYS A 368 11.87 10.15 34.30
C LYS A 368 13.41 10.09 34.20
#